data_c9ad2b00aef771066f38582ff124794c
#
_entry.id   c9ad2b00aef771066f38582ff124794c
#
_cell.length_a   1.000
_cell.length_b   1.000
_cell.length_c   1.000
_cell.angle_alpha   90.00
_cell.angle_beta   90.00
_cell.angle_gamma   90.00
#
_symmetry.space_group_name_H-M   'P 1'
#
loop_
_entity.id
_entity.type
_entity.pdbx_description
1 polymer ?
#
loop_
_entity_poly.entity_id
_entity_poly.type
_entity_poly.pdbx_seq_one_letter_code
_entity_poly.pdbx_strand_id
1 'polypeptide(L)'
;MPLPVLLAHGASGTAASMRPHVDGLRERGITATAIDLPKGRAERALPVYTERLHEVNGPAVIGGHSYGGRVASMLAASGDQAVRGLVLLSYPLHRPGHSDDQRTEHWPDIHCPVLFLAGDADPFAKVDLLRKAMSALGDAQLVVYRRVGHGLGPVLDDALDQVAAFVERVSDPRKVRGRARTPW
;
A
#
# COMPACT_ATOMS: atom_id res chain seq x y z
N MET A 1 9.20 10.54 -15.85
CA MET A 1 9.93 10.03 -14.66
C MET A 1 8.94 9.30 -13.76
N PRO A 2 9.33 8.24 -13.07
CA PRO A 2 8.46 7.56 -12.10
C PRO A 2 8.04 8.52 -10.98
N LEU A 3 6.80 8.35 -10.49
CA LEU A 3 6.30 9.09 -9.34
C LEU A 3 7.11 8.73 -8.08
N PRO A 4 7.35 9.69 -7.17
CA PRO A 4 7.94 9.37 -5.88
C PRO A 4 7.03 8.49 -5.04
N VAL A 5 7.63 7.70 -4.16
CA VAL A 5 6.95 6.76 -3.28
C VAL A 5 7.20 7.11 -1.82
N LEU A 6 6.13 7.23 -1.04
CA LEU A 6 6.22 7.37 0.41
C LEU A 6 5.76 6.08 1.07
N LEU A 7 6.58 5.50 1.95
CA LEU A 7 6.28 4.26 2.66
C LEU A 7 6.30 4.47 4.17
N ALA A 8 5.21 4.13 4.83
CA ALA A 8 5.11 4.15 6.28
C ALA A 8 5.33 2.76 6.89
N HIS A 9 5.87 2.74 8.10
CA HIS A 9 6.23 1.54 8.84
C HIS A 9 5.03 0.82 9.49
N GLY A 10 5.23 -0.43 9.91
CA GLY A 10 4.28 -1.18 10.74
C GLY A 10 4.20 -0.64 12.18
N ALA A 11 3.21 -1.11 12.95
CA ALA A 11 2.88 -0.58 14.28
C ALA A 11 4.05 -0.60 15.30
N SER A 12 4.93 -1.58 15.22
CA SER A 12 6.11 -1.71 16.09
C SER A 12 7.38 -1.08 15.51
N GLY A 13 7.34 -0.62 14.25
CA GLY A 13 8.50 -0.09 13.53
C GLY A 13 8.72 1.41 13.70
N THR A 14 9.64 1.89 12.88
CA THR A 14 9.96 3.30 12.62
C THR A 14 10.30 3.44 11.13
N ALA A 15 10.53 4.66 10.63
CA ALA A 15 11.01 4.86 9.26
C ALA A 15 12.29 4.05 8.97
N ALA A 16 13.16 3.86 9.95
CA ALA A 16 14.38 3.05 9.81
C ALA A 16 14.08 1.58 9.45
N SER A 17 12.96 1.02 9.90
CA SER A 17 12.55 -0.35 9.55
C SER A 17 12.14 -0.51 8.08
N MET A 18 11.84 0.60 7.40
CA MET A 18 11.51 0.62 5.97
C MET A 18 12.74 0.85 5.07
N ARG A 19 13.94 1.01 5.65
CA ARG A 19 15.17 1.25 4.87
C ARG A 19 15.38 0.21 3.77
N PRO A 20 15.26 -1.11 4.00
CA PRO A 20 15.45 -2.09 2.92
C PRO A 20 14.49 -1.90 1.75
N HIS A 21 13.25 -1.47 2.00
CA HIS A 21 12.25 -1.19 0.97
C HIS A 21 12.62 0.09 0.18
N VAL A 22 13.00 1.14 0.89
CA VAL A 22 13.35 2.43 0.27
C VAL A 22 14.63 2.30 -0.57
N ASP A 23 15.67 1.68 -0.03
CA ASP A 23 16.95 1.52 -0.73
C ASP A 23 16.78 0.62 -1.95
N GLY A 24 16.05 -0.50 -1.83
CA GLY A 24 15.79 -1.37 -2.97
C GLY A 24 14.90 -0.73 -4.07
N LEU A 25 14.00 0.18 -3.73
CA LEU A 25 13.26 0.98 -4.74
C LEU A 25 14.18 2.00 -5.42
N ARG A 26 15.10 2.62 -4.69
CA ARG A 26 16.09 3.55 -5.26
C ARG A 26 17.03 2.85 -6.21
N GLU A 27 17.48 1.63 -5.91
CA GLU A 27 18.26 0.79 -6.83
C GLU A 27 17.51 0.50 -8.13
N ARG A 28 16.17 0.52 -8.12
CA ARG A 28 15.29 0.39 -9.29
C ARG A 28 14.93 1.74 -9.94
N GLY A 29 15.64 2.81 -9.57
CA GLY A 29 15.45 4.15 -10.17
C GLY A 29 14.20 4.89 -9.70
N ILE A 30 13.58 4.46 -8.59
CA ILE A 30 12.40 5.09 -8.00
C ILE A 30 12.81 5.94 -6.80
N THR A 31 12.46 7.22 -6.80
CA THR A 31 12.59 8.06 -5.61
C THR A 31 11.66 7.55 -4.52
N ALA A 32 12.21 7.07 -3.42
CA ALA A 32 11.44 6.54 -2.31
C ALA A 32 11.87 7.16 -0.98
N THR A 33 10.90 7.37 -0.09
CA THR A 33 11.10 7.94 1.25
C THR A 33 10.31 7.14 2.28
N ALA A 34 10.97 6.78 3.37
CA ALA A 34 10.31 6.22 4.55
C ALA A 34 9.85 7.35 5.47
N ILE A 35 8.64 7.23 6.02
CA ILE A 35 8.09 8.22 6.94
C ILE A 35 7.77 7.59 8.29
N ASP A 36 8.00 8.37 9.34
CA ASP A 36 7.58 7.99 10.69
C ASP A 36 6.13 8.41 10.93
N LEU A 37 5.37 7.52 11.54
CA LEU A 37 4.01 7.77 11.99
C LEU A 37 3.90 7.62 13.49
N PRO A 38 3.07 8.42 14.18
CA PRO A 38 2.77 8.22 15.59
C PRO A 38 2.12 6.85 15.79
N LYS A 39 2.56 6.16 16.83
CA LYS A 39 2.01 4.84 17.19
C LYS A 39 0.59 4.95 17.73
N GLY A 40 -0.20 3.89 17.59
CA GLY A 40 -1.53 3.78 18.13
C GLY A 40 -2.62 3.75 17.06
N ARG A 41 -3.65 4.58 17.20
CA ARG A 41 -4.80 4.58 16.28
C ARG A 41 -4.43 5.22 14.94
N ALA A 42 -4.84 4.57 13.83
CA ALA A 42 -4.54 5.02 12.47
C ALA A 42 -5.08 6.43 12.18
N GLU A 43 -6.23 6.77 12.76
CA GLU A 43 -6.86 8.08 12.60
C GLU A 43 -5.97 9.23 13.12
N ARG A 44 -5.16 8.99 14.15
CA ARG A 44 -4.23 9.97 14.71
C ARG A 44 -2.99 10.18 13.85
N ALA A 45 -2.64 9.18 13.05
CA ALA A 45 -1.48 9.24 12.15
C ALA A 45 -1.82 9.87 10.79
N LEU A 46 -3.10 9.93 10.44
CA LEU A 46 -3.54 10.46 9.15
C LEU A 46 -3.05 11.89 8.87
N PRO A 47 -3.16 12.87 9.79
CA PRO A 47 -2.64 14.22 9.55
C PRO A 47 -1.14 14.25 9.28
N VAL A 48 -0.35 13.42 9.99
CA VAL A 48 1.10 13.34 9.81
C VAL A 48 1.43 12.78 8.42
N TYR A 49 0.74 11.73 7.98
CA TYR A 49 0.94 11.19 6.64
C TYR A 49 0.59 12.22 5.56
N THR A 50 -0.53 12.94 5.72
CA THR A 50 -0.98 14.01 4.82
C THR A 50 0.07 15.11 4.68
N GLU A 51 0.62 15.59 5.79
CA GLU A 51 1.68 16.58 5.81
C GLU A 51 2.90 16.11 5.01
N ARG A 52 3.37 14.87 5.24
CA ARG A 52 4.50 14.28 4.51
C ARG A 52 4.22 14.11 3.01
N LEU A 53 2.99 13.78 2.63
CA LEU A 53 2.60 13.75 1.22
C LEU A 53 2.72 15.14 0.58
N HIS A 54 2.23 16.18 1.24
CA HIS A 54 2.25 17.53 0.71
C HIS A 54 3.66 18.14 0.63
N GLU A 55 4.60 17.70 1.46
CA GLU A 55 6.02 18.09 1.36
C GLU A 55 6.68 17.65 0.04
N VAL A 56 6.12 16.65 -0.65
CA VAL A 56 6.63 16.18 -1.95
C VAL A 56 6.39 17.20 -3.07
N ASN A 57 5.49 18.18 -2.88
CA ASN A 57 5.12 19.21 -3.85
C ASN A 57 4.69 18.65 -5.21
N GLY A 58 3.90 17.57 -5.22
CA GLY A 58 3.40 16.96 -6.44
C GLY A 58 2.72 15.62 -6.21
N PRO A 59 2.30 14.96 -7.29
CA PRO A 59 1.66 13.66 -7.20
C PRO A 59 2.66 12.57 -6.75
N ALA A 60 2.18 11.65 -5.92
CA ALA A 60 2.98 10.56 -5.38
C ALA A 60 2.19 9.24 -5.30
N VAL A 61 2.92 8.15 -5.18
CA VAL A 61 2.42 6.86 -4.71
C VAL A 61 2.64 6.80 -3.20
N ILE A 62 1.60 6.46 -2.46
CA ILE A 62 1.67 6.30 -1.02
C ILE A 62 1.50 4.83 -0.64
N GLY A 63 1.97 4.45 0.54
CA GLY A 63 1.82 3.08 0.99
C GLY A 63 2.49 2.80 2.31
N GLY A 64 2.63 1.52 2.62
CA GLY A 64 3.35 1.12 3.81
C GLY A 64 3.10 -0.34 4.20
N HIS A 65 3.83 -0.75 5.21
CA HIS A 65 3.69 -2.07 5.80
C HIS A 65 2.62 -2.07 6.90
N SER A 66 1.71 -3.03 6.85
CA SER A 66 0.73 -3.27 7.92
C SER A 66 0.00 -1.98 8.36
N TYR A 67 0.25 -1.49 9.56
CA TYR A 67 -0.30 -0.25 10.12
C TYR A 67 -0.11 0.96 9.18
N GLY A 68 1.09 1.15 8.65
CA GLY A 68 1.39 2.23 7.70
C GLY A 68 0.57 2.12 6.42
N GLY A 69 0.34 0.91 5.91
CA GLY A 69 -0.55 0.64 4.79
C GLY A 69 -2.01 1.00 5.10
N ARG A 70 -2.48 0.72 6.32
CA ARG A 70 -3.82 1.13 6.74
C ARG A 70 -3.97 2.65 6.78
N VAL A 71 -3.01 3.37 7.36
CA VAL A 71 -3.04 4.85 7.35
C VAL A 71 -3.02 5.40 5.93
N ALA A 72 -2.16 4.86 5.06
CA ALA A 72 -2.10 5.24 3.65
C ALA A 72 -3.42 4.99 2.92
N SER A 73 -4.11 3.87 3.18
CA SER A 73 -5.41 3.57 2.57
C SER A 73 -6.51 4.54 3.01
N MET A 74 -6.49 4.98 4.27
CA MET A 74 -7.41 6.02 4.76
C MET A 74 -7.13 7.39 4.12
N LEU A 75 -5.85 7.73 3.91
CA LEU A 75 -5.47 8.94 3.16
C LEU A 75 -5.94 8.85 1.69
N ALA A 76 -5.75 7.70 1.02
CA ALA A 76 -6.24 7.51 -0.33
C ALA A 76 -7.77 7.67 -0.44
N ALA A 77 -8.51 7.24 0.57
CA ALA A 77 -9.97 7.38 0.65
C ALA A 77 -10.44 8.82 0.93
N SER A 78 -9.56 9.72 1.41
CA SER A 78 -9.92 11.13 1.64
C SER A 78 -10.11 11.94 0.34
N GLY A 79 -9.73 11.37 -0.81
CA GLY A 79 -9.82 12.03 -2.11
C GLY A 79 -8.70 13.03 -2.40
N ASP A 80 -7.60 13.00 -1.64
CA ASP A 80 -6.46 13.88 -1.87
C ASP A 80 -5.88 13.68 -3.27
N GLN A 81 -5.87 14.75 -4.06
CA GLN A 81 -5.49 14.73 -5.47
C GLN A 81 -3.99 14.47 -5.71
N ALA A 82 -3.16 14.58 -4.68
CA ALA A 82 -1.74 14.21 -4.76
C ALA A 82 -1.54 12.69 -4.75
N VAL A 83 -2.53 11.90 -4.30
CA VAL A 83 -2.43 10.43 -4.30
C VAL A 83 -2.72 9.87 -5.70
N ARG A 84 -1.72 9.24 -6.32
CA ARG A 84 -1.82 8.63 -7.65
C ARG A 84 -1.83 7.10 -7.64
N GLY A 85 -1.47 6.50 -6.54
CA GLY A 85 -1.48 5.06 -6.36
C GLY A 85 -1.23 4.69 -4.92
N LEU A 86 -1.65 3.49 -4.56
CA LEU A 86 -1.57 2.96 -3.20
C LEU A 86 -0.86 1.60 -3.20
N VAL A 87 0.17 1.45 -2.37
CA VAL A 87 0.92 0.20 -2.20
C VAL A 87 0.73 -0.32 -0.78
N LEU A 88 0.14 -1.50 -0.66
CA LEU A 88 -0.21 -2.13 0.61
C LEU A 88 0.63 -3.40 0.83
N LEU A 89 1.65 -3.27 1.66
CA LEU A 89 2.55 -4.37 2.04
C LEU A 89 1.99 -5.05 3.29
N SER A 90 1.50 -6.28 3.15
CA SER A 90 0.86 -7.04 4.24
C SER A 90 -0.24 -6.24 4.94
N TYR A 91 -1.27 -5.83 4.19
CA TYR A 91 -2.39 -5.06 4.75
C TYR A 91 -3.09 -5.84 5.87
N PRO A 92 -3.30 -5.24 7.07
CA PRO A 92 -3.92 -5.95 8.18
C PRO A 92 -5.45 -5.90 8.05
N LEU A 93 -5.99 -6.75 7.16
CA LEU A 93 -7.42 -6.80 6.82
C LEU A 93 -8.30 -6.96 8.05
N HIS A 94 -7.87 -7.79 9.01
CA HIS A 94 -8.56 -8.05 10.27
C HIS A 94 -7.56 -8.33 11.39
N ARG A 95 -8.01 -8.39 12.63
CA ARG A 95 -7.19 -8.89 13.74
C ARG A 95 -7.13 -10.42 13.67
N PRO A 96 -6.04 -11.06 14.12
CA PRO A 96 -5.98 -12.51 14.25
C PRO A 96 -7.18 -13.03 15.06
N GLY A 97 -7.86 -14.05 14.54
CA GLY A 97 -9.06 -14.61 15.18
C GLY A 97 -10.36 -13.81 15.00
N HIS A 98 -10.34 -12.63 14.38
CA HIS A 98 -11.50 -11.76 14.16
C HIS A 98 -11.70 -11.46 12.66
N SER A 99 -11.85 -12.48 11.85
CA SER A 99 -11.94 -12.37 10.38
C SER A 99 -13.26 -11.75 9.88
N ASP A 100 -14.24 -11.60 10.73
CA ASP A 100 -15.52 -10.91 10.53
C ASP A 100 -15.42 -9.38 10.73
N ASP A 101 -14.41 -8.91 11.47
CA ASP A 101 -14.13 -7.48 11.72
C ASP A 101 -13.08 -6.96 10.72
N GLN A 102 -13.49 -6.73 9.48
CA GLN A 102 -12.59 -6.27 8.42
C GLN A 102 -12.44 -4.76 8.42
N ARG A 103 -11.22 -4.30 8.18
CA ARG A 103 -10.84 -2.88 8.18
C ARG A 103 -10.91 -2.30 6.74
N THR A 104 -12.10 -2.34 6.16
CA THR A 104 -12.34 -2.01 4.73
C THR A 104 -13.44 -0.98 4.53
N GLU A 105 -13.97 -0.40 5.60
CA GLU A 105 -15.09 0.54 5.60
C GLU A 105 -14.87 1.77 4.70
N HIS A 106 -13.62 2.18 4.53
CA HIS A 106 -13.22 3.33 3.71
C HIS A 106 -12.82 2.95 2.27
N TRP A 107 -12.74 1.66 1.92
CA TRP A 107 -12.26 1.24 0.61
C TRP A 107 -13.14 1.68 -0.57
N PRO A 108 -14.49 1.77 -0.45
CA PRO A 108 -15.32 2.28 -1.54
C PRO A 108 -14.96 3.70 -2.00
N ASP A 109 -14.29 4.49 -1.14
CA ASP A 109 -13.88 5.86 -1.43
C ASP A 109 -12.46 5.95 -2.03
N ILE A 110 -11.76 4.81 -2.21
CA ILE A 110 -10.43 4.77 -2.85
C ILE A 110 -10.61 4.71 -4.36
N HIS A 111 -10.21 5.77 -5.05
CA HIS A 111 -10.36 5.88 -6.50
C HIS A 111 -9.04 5.75 -7.29
N CYS A 112 -7.90 5.71 -6.61
CA CYS A 112 -6.61 5.46 -7.26
C CYS A 112 -6.35 3.96 -7.44
N PRO A 113 -5.44 3.56 -8.37
CA PRO A 113 -4.97 2.19 -8.46
C PRO A 113 -4.34 1.70 -7.16
N VAL A 114 -4.57 0.42 -6.81
CA VAL A 114 -4.06 -0.22 -5.58
C VAL A 114 -3.28 -1.48 -5.90
N LEU A 115 -2.10 -1.63 -5.29
CA LEU A 115 -1.32 -2.86 -5.29
C LEU A 115 -1.28 -3.45 -3.89
N PHE A 116 -1.74 -4.69 -3.76
CA PHE A 116 -1.59 -5.51 -2.55
C PHE A 116 -0.46 -6.53 -2.75
N LEU A 117 0.43 -6.61 -1.78
CA LEU A 117 1.42 -7.68 -1.65
C LEU A 117 1.16 -8.38 -0.32
N ALA A 118 0.77 -9.66 -0.36
CA ALA A 118 0.31 -10.40 0.80
C ALA A 118 0.89 -11.83 0.85
N GLY A 119 1.19 -12.30 2.05
CA GLY A 119 1.52 -13.70 2.27
C GLY A 119 0.27 -14.55 2.53
N ASP A 120 0.23 -15.80 2.05
CA ASP A 120 -0.90 -16.70 2.30
C ASP A 120 -0.94 -17.30 3.72
N ALA A 121 0.16 -17.17 4.47
CA ALA A 121 0.27 -17.55 5.88
C ALA A 121 0.14 -16.35 6.84
N ASP A 122 -0.34 -15.19 6.36
CA ASP A 122 -0.50 -13.99 7.17
C ASP A 122 -1.74 -14.12 8.08
N PRO A 123 -1.58 -14.11 9.43
CA PRO A 123 -2.71 -14.22 10.35
C PRO A 123 -3.62 -12.97 10.37
N PHE A 124 -3.16 -11.84 9.81
CA PHE A 124 -3.92 -10.59 9.72
C PHE A 124 -4.72 -10.43 8.43
N ALA A 125 -4.53 -11.32 7.44
CA ALA A 125 -5.21 -11.22 6.15
C ALA A 125 -5.40 -12.59 5.50
N LYS A 126 -6.55 -13.21 5.69
CA LYS A 126 -6.93 -14.40 4.91
C LYS A 126 -7.10 -14.00 3.44
N VAL A 127 -6.35 -14.65 2.54
CA VAL A 127 -6.30 -14.29 1.12
C VAL A 127 -7.68 -14.29 0.45
N ASP A 128 -8.52 -15.26 0.77
CA ASP A 128 -9.87 -15.33 0.16
C ASP A 128 -10.78 -14.18 0.62
N LEU A 129 -10.65 -13.76 1.88
CA LEU A 129 -11.36 -12.58 2.38
C LEU A 129 -10.81 -11.30 1.75
N LEU A 130 -9.49 -11.21 1.58
CA LEU A 130 -8.85 -10.08 0.92
C LEU A 130 -9.33 -9.96 -0.55
N ARG A 131 -9.34 -11.07 -1.31
CA ARG A 131 -9.86 -11.07 -2.68
C ARG A 131 -11.32 -10.62 -2.74
N LYS A 132 -12.16 -11.10 -1.83
CA LYS A 132 -13.56 -10.69 -1.75
C LYS A 132 -13.69 -9.20 -1.44
N ALA A 133 -12.94 -8.69 -0.46
CA ALA A 133 -13.00 -7.28 -0.07
C ALA A 133 -12.52 -6.34 -1.18
N MET A 134 -11.54 -6.77 -2.00
CA MET A 134 -11.02 -5.99 -3.13
C MET A 134 -12.09 -5.66 -4.20
N SER A 135 -13.24 -6.33 -4.22
CA SER A 135 -14.36 -5.98 -5.11
C SER A 135 -14.92 -4.57 -4.89
N ALA A 136 -14.64 -3.96 -3.73
CA ALA A 136 -14.98 -2.57 -3.44
C ALA A 136 -14.07 -1.55 -4.15
N LEU A 137 -12.96 -2.00 -4.74
CA LEU A 137 -11.93 -1.15 -5.37
C LEU A 137 -12.07 -1.19 -6.90
N GLY A 138 -11.91 -0.05 -7.56
CA GLY A 138 -12.07 0.06 -9.02
C GLY A 138 -10.89 -0.50 -9.83
N ASP A 139 -9.65 -0.33 -9.36
CA ASP A 139 -8.41 -0.86 -9.97
C ASP A 139 -7.51 -1.39 -8.86
N ALA A 140 -7.56 -2.69 -8.61
CA ALA A 140 -6.77 -3.34 -7.59
C ALA A 140 -6.04 -4.58 -8.14
N GLN A 141 -4.78 -4.74 -7.75
CA GLN A 141 -3.94 -5.89 -8.06
C GLN A 141 -3.51 -6.57 -6.77
N LEU A 142 -3.46 -7.90 -6.77
CA LEU A 142 -3.02 -8.71 -5.64
C LEU A 142 -1.93 -9.69 -6.08
N VAL A 143 -0.77 -9.59 -5.44
CA VAL A 143 0.28 -10.60 -5.51
C VAL A 143 0.30 -11.38 -4.20
N VAL A 144 0.22 -12.71 -4.28
CA VAL A 144 0.20 -13.60 -3.12
C VAL A 144 1.46 -14.43 -3.09
N TYR A 145 2.17 -14.37 -1.97
CA TYR A 145 3.39 -15.14 -1.71
C TYR A 145 3.09 -16.37 -0.86
N ARG A 146 3.42 -17.55 -1.39
CA ARG A 146 3.18 -18.81 -0.70
C ARG A 146 4.07 -18.99 0.50
N ARG A 147 3.49 -19.43 1.62
CA ARG A 147 4.17 -19.68 2.91
C ARG A 147 4.89 -18.48 3.49
N VAL A 148 4.43 -17.29 3.14
CA VAL A 148 4.90 -16.02 3.69
C VAL A 148 3.88 -15.52 4.71
N GLY A 149 4.35 -15.10 5.87
CA GLY A 149 3.53 -14.51 6.94
C GLY A 149 3.34 -13.02 6.78
N HIS A 150 3.20 -12.32 7.91
CA HIS A 150 2.91 -10.86 7.95
C HIS A 150 4.08 -9.96 7.51
N GLY A 151 5.24 -10.50 7.22
CA GLY A 151 6.41 -9.75 6.74
C GLY A 151 6.89 -10.27 5.40
N LEU A 152 7.17 -9.37 4.46
CA LEU A 152 7.62 -9.71 3.11
C LEU A 152 9.14 -9.93 2.99
N GLY A 153 9.88 -9.96 4.11
CA GLY A 153 11.34 -10.11 4.10
C GLY A 153 11.87 -11.26 3.23
N PRO A 154 11.30 -12.48 3.31
CA PRO A 154 11.76 -13.62 2.50
C PRO A 154 11.60 -13.43 0.99
N VAL A 155 10.75 -12.50 0.55
CA VAL A 155 10.41 -12.23 -0.85
C VAL A 155 10.60 -10.77 -1.22
N LEU A 156 11.42 -10.04 -0.45
CA LEU A 156 11.53 -8.58 -0.55
C LEU A 156 11.93 -8.13 -1.96
N ASP A 157 12.89 -8.81 -2.59
CA ASP A 157 13.38 -8.43 -3.90
C ASP A 157 12.27 -8.49 -4.97
N ASP A 158 11.55 -9.62 -5.05
CA ASP A 158 10.38 -9.75 -5.94
C ASP A 158 9.27 -8.74 -5.58
N ALA A 159 9.02 -8.54 -4.29
CA ALA A 159 8.03 -7.56 -3.85
C ALA A 159 8.37 -6.14 -4.33
N LEU A 160 9.65 -5.77 -4.32
CA LEU A 160 10.13 -4.48 -4.82
C LEU A 160 10.02 -4.37 -6.34
N ASP A 161 10.24 -5.46 -7.09
CA ASP A 161 9.99 -5.50 -8.53
C ASP A 161 8.52 -5.25 -8.85
N GLN A 162 7.59 -5.87 -8.09
CA GLN A 162 6.16 -5.62 -8.24
C GLN A 162 5.78 -4.16 -7.95
N VAL A 163 6.36 -3.57 -6.89
CA VAL A 163 6.15 -2.15 -6.58
C VAL A 163 6.69 -1.26 -7.67
N ALA A 164 7.90 -1.53 -8.20
CA ALA A 164 8.50 -0.75 -9.26
C ALA A 164 7.65 -0.77 -10.54
N ALA A 165 7.21 -1.95 -10.96
CA ALA A 165 6.33 -2.11 -12.13
C ALA A 165 4.99 -1.37 -11.92
N PHE A 166 4.42 -1.42 -10.72
CA PHE A 166 3.21 -0.68 -10.37
C PHE A 166 3.43 0.83 -10.46
N VAL A 167 4.52 1.36 -9.89
CA VAL A 167 4.86 2.78 -9.92
C VAL A 167 5.04 3.27 -11.36
N GLU A 168 5.75 2.52 -12.21
CA GLU A 168 5.89 2.84 -13.63
C GLU A 168 4.53 2.89 -14.34
N ARG A 169 3.63 1.94 -14.05
CA ARG A 169 2.30 1.90 -14.62
C ARG A 169 1.49 3.14 -14.26
N VAL A 170 1.44 3.52 -12.97
CA VAL A 170 0.63 4.65 -12.51
C VAL A 170 1.25 6.01 -12.82
N SER A 171 2.55 6.04 -13.15
CA SER A 171 3.25 7.23 -13.61
C SER A 171 2.92 7.61 -15.06
N ASP A 172 2.39 6.66 -15.87
CA ASP A 172 1.95 6.93 -17.25
C ASP A 172 0.42 6.96 -17.32
N PRO A 173 -0.20 8.15 -17.46
CA PRO A 173 -1.66 8.29 -17.53
C PRO A 173 -2.33 7.44 -18.63
N ARG A 174 -1.58 7.12 -19.71
CA ARG A 174 -2.11 6.29 -20.82
C ARG A 174 -2.27 4.83 -20.39
N LYS A 175 -1.40 4.33 -19.52
CA LYS A 175 -1.44 2.95 -18.99
C LYS A 175 -2.54 2.74 -17.94
N VAL A 176 -2.94 3.80 -17.23
CA VAL A 176 -4.04 3.74 -16.24
C VAL A 176 -5.40 3.63 -16.92
N ARG A 177 -5.61 4.34 -18.06
CA ARG A 177 -6.89 4.34 -18.80
C ARG A 177 -7.17 3.05 -19.58
N GLY A 178 -6.19 2.18 -19.80
CA GLY A 178 -6.29 1.00 -20.65
C GLY A 178 -6.98 -0.24 -20.05
N ARG A 179 -7.36 -0.23 -18.77
CA ARG A 179 -8.12 -1.31 -18.11
C ARG A 179 -9.52 -0.89 -17.72
N ALA A 180 -10.35 -0.50 -18.71
CA ALA A 180 -11.79 -0.52 -18.52
C ALA A 180 -12.23 -1.99 -18.48
N ARG A 181 -12.67 -2.45 -17.30
CA ARG A 181 -13.47 -3.62 -16.98
C ARG A 181 -13.41 -4.77 -17.99
N THR A 182 -12.63 -5.79 -17.71
CA THR A 182 -12.97 -7.15 -18.18
C THR A 182 -14.09 -7.66 -17.26
N PRO A 183 -15.30 -7.97 -17.76
CA PRO A 183 -16.31 -8.62 -16.92
C PRO A 183 -15.82 -10.02 -16.55
N TRP A 184 -16.04 -10.40 -15.32
CA TRP A 184 -15.81 -11.75 -14.75
C TRP A 184 -16.87 -12.72 -15.24
#